data_b31701493ade2887556accaa7449d90a
#
_entry.id   b31701493ade2887556accaa7449d90a
#
_cell.length_a   1.000
_cell.length_b   1.000
_cell.length_c   1.000
_cell.angle_alpha   90.00
_cell.angle_beta   90.00
_cell.angle_gamma   90.00
#
_symmetry.space_group_name_H-M   'P 1'
#
loop_
_entity.id
_entity.type
_entity.pdbx_description
1 polymer ?
#
loop_
_entity_poly.entity_id
_entity_poly.type
_entity_poly.pdbx_seq_one_letter_code
_entity_poly.pdbx_strand_id
1 'polypeptide(L)'
;MPVADQIKDHQARCLASLISLRMLAQGEAGMPLPRWVVVEVAWATGTVLAEAEAAGHAVLAAAGDHPGAGTFLRVRLDRLAAAADDAIAAARAGEYGEMRRHLHRFDSLTAAIWTVQDAVYGARVGAHWEHDR
;
A
#
# COMPACT_ATOMS: atom_id res chain seq x y z
N MET A 1 14.47 2.99 -17.32
CA MET A 1 13.06 3.41 -17.16
C MET A 1 13.00 4.58 -16.18
N PRO A 2 12.31 5.66 -16.52
CA PRO A 2 12.11 6.78 -15.60
C PRO A 2 11.44 6.35 -14.30
N VAL A 3 11.80 6.99 -13.19
CA VAL A 3 11.27 6.63 -11.86
C VAL A 3 9.75 6.77 -11.81
N ALA A 4 9.19 7.82 -12.43
CA ALA A 4 7.74 8.00 -12.48
C ALA A 4 7.03 6.80 -13.12
N ASP A 5 7.59 6.23 -14.17
CA ASP A 5 7.04 5.05 -14.85
C ASP A 5 7.18 3.80 -13.99
N GLN A 6 8.29 3.65 -13.26
CA GLN A 6 8.48 2.54 -12.31
C GLN A 6 7.43 2.59 -11.20
N ILE A 7 7.18 3.77 -10.64
CA ILE A 7 6.15 3.95 -9.60
C ILE A 7 4.77 3.60 -10.15
N LYS A 8 4.43 4.09 -11.33
CA LYS A 8 3.15 3.80 -11.98
C LYS A 8 2.98 2.30 -12.26
N ASP A 9 4.04 1.62 -12.68
CA ASP A 9 4.01 0.17 -12.91
C ASP A 9 3.73 -0.60 -11.62
N HIS A 10 4.38 -0.22 -10.52
CA HIS A 10 4.12 -0.83 -9.20
C HIS A 10 2.69 -0.56 -8.74
N GLN A 11 2.19 0.66 -8.90
CA GLN A 11 0.81 1.01 -8.56
C GLN A 11 -0.19 0.21 -9.42
N ALA A 12 0.07 0.08 -10.71
CA ALA A 12 -0.78 -0.68 -11.62
C ALA A 12 -0.86 -2.17 -11.24
N ARG A 13 0.26 -2.75 -10.82
CA ARG A 13 0.29 -4.16 -10.38
C ARG A 13 -0.51 -4.39 -9.09
N CYS A 14 -0.71 -3.35 -8.27
CA CYS A 14 -1.53 -3.44 -7.06
C CYS A 14 -3.02 -3.32 -7.35
N LEU A 15 -3.42 -2.79 -8.49
CA LEU A 15 -4.80 -2.38 -8.72
C LEU A 15 -5.80 -3.52 -8.56
N ALA A 16 -5.54 -4.67 -9.18
CA ALA A 16 -6.43 -5.82 -9.09
C ALA A 16 -6.55 -6.33 -7.65
N SER A 17 -5.44 -6.37 -6.92
CA SER A 17 -5.42 -6.78 -5.51
C SER A 17 -6.19 -5.81 -4.62
N LEU A 18 -6.04 -4.51 -4.82
CA LEU A 18 -6.79 -3.49 -4.08
C LEU A 18 -8.28 -3.56 -4.37
N ILE A 19 -8.67 -3.78 -5.62
CA ILE A 19 -10.08 -3.96 -5.99
C ILE A 19 -10.65 -5.18 -5.30
N SER A 20 -9.94 -6.30 -5.31
CA SER A 20 -10.36 -7.53 -4.62
C SER A 20 -10.58 -7.28 -3.12
N LEU A 21 -9.64 -6.63 -2.45
CA LEU A 21 -9.74 -6.29 -1.03
C LEU A 21 -10.93 -5.37 -0.73
N ARG A 22 -11.17 -4.37 -1.57
CA ARG A 22 -12.32 -3.47 -1.44
C ARG A 22 -13.64 -4.21 -1.60
N MET A 23 -13.72 -5.15 -2.54
CA MET A 23 -14.92 -5.97 -2.71
C MET A 23 -15.16 -6.87 -1.51
N LEU A 24 -14.13 -7.49 -0.96
CA LEU A 24 -14.24 -8.30 0.25
C LEU A 24 -14.69 -7.47 1.46
N ALA A 25 -14.31 -6.20 1.51
CA ALA A 25 -14.69 -5.28 2.59
C ALA A 25 -16.11 -4.72 2.46
N GLN A 26 -16.83 -4.98 1.38
CA GLN A 26 -18.19 -4.45 1.14
C GLN A 26 -19.31 -5.32 1.71
N GLY A 27 -18.99 -6.46 2.30
CA GLY A 27 -19.98 -7.34 2.90
C GLY A 27 -20.57 -6.78 4.19
N GLU A 28 -21.63 -7.41 4.68
CA GLU A 28 -22.29 -7.07 5.94
C GLU A 28 -21.65 -7.78 7.13
N ALA A 29 -21.79 -7.19 8.32
CA ALA A 29 -21.35 -7.82 9.56
C ALA A 29 -22.02 -9.20 9.73
N GLY A 30 -21.25 -10.18 10.19
CA GLY A 30 -21.74 -11.55 10.39
C GLY A 30 -21.69 -12.42 9.14
N MET A 31 -21.18 -11.93 8.02
CA MET A 31 -20.97 -12.78 6.85
C MET A 31 -20.00 -13.91 7.15
N PRO A 32 -20.25 -15.13 6.64
CA PRO A 32 -19.31 -16.22 6.82
C PRO A 32 -18.03 -15.95 6.03
N LEU A 33 -16.90 -16.41 6.60
CA LEU A 33 -15.59 -16.26 5.99
C LEU A 33 -15.08 -17.64 5.56
N PRO A 34 -15.38 -18.08 4.32
CA PRO A 34 -14.82 -19.32 3.81
C PRO A 34 -13.31 -19.21 3.64
N ARG A 35 -12.66 -20.36 3.62
CA ARG A 35 -11.19 -20.43 3.54
C ARG A 35 -10.60 -19.65 2.37
N TRP A 36 -11.28 -19.62 1.23
CA TRP A 36 -10.78 -18.89 0.06
C TRP A 36 -10.68 -17.38 0.30
N VAL A 37 -11.55 -16.81 1.17
CA VAL A 37 -11.46 -15.40 1.56
C VAL A 37 -10.17 -15.15 2.35
N VAL A 38 -9.84 -16.04 3.28
CA VAL A 38 -8.60 -15.93 4.06
C VAL A 38 -7.38 -15.96 3.15
N VAL A 39 -7.37 -16.89 2.20
CA VAL A 39 -6.29 -17.02 1.21
C VAL A 39 -6.18 -15.75 0.35
N GLU A 40 -7.31 -15.23 -0.11
CA GLU A 40 -7.34 -14.02 -0.95
C GLU A 40 -6.84 -12.79 -0.18
N VAL A 41 -7.26 -12.63 1.07
CA VAL A 41 -6.77 -11.52 1.91
C VAL A 41 -5.25 -11.60 2.08
N ALA A 42 -4.72 -12.77 2.37
CA ALA A 42 -3.27 -12.96 2.52
C ALA A 42 -2.53 -12.68 1.21
N TRP A 43 -3.02 -13.19 0.10
CA TRP A 43 -2.42 -13.00 -1.23
C TRP A 43 -2.45 -11.53 -1.66
N ALA A 44 -3.62 -10.90 -1.59
CA ALA A 44 -3.81 -9.55 -2.09
C ALA A 44 -3.05 -8.52 -1.24
N THR A 45 -3.08 -8.64 0.08
CA THR A 45 -2.30 -7.75 0.96
C THR A 45 -0.80 -7.95 0.77
N GLY A 46 -0.34 -9.19 0.59
CA GLY A 46 1.06 -9.50 0.33
C GLY A 46 1.56 -8.89 -0.99
N THR A 47 0.75 -8.96 -2.04
CA THR A 47 1.06 -8.35 -3.34
C THR A 47 1.22 -6.83 -3.21
N VAL A 48 0.28 -6.17 -2.55
CA VAL A 48 0.33 -4.71 -2.35
C VAL A 48 1.55 -4.32 -1.54
N LEU A 49 1.86 -5.04 -0.46
CA LEU A 49 3.03 -4.79 0.37
C LEU A 49 4.33 -4.89 -0.44
N ALA A 50 4.50 -5.95 -1.23
CA ALA A 50 5.69 -6.17 -2.03
C ALA A 50 5.89 -5.05 -3.06
N GLU A 51 4.83 -4.66 -3.75
CA GLU A 51 4.90 -3.58 -4.75
C GLU A 51 5.13 -2.21 -4.11
N ALA A 52 4.51 -1.93 -2.96
CA ALA A 52 4.72 -0.69 -2.23
C ALA A 52 6.16 -0.55 -1.75
N GLU A 53 6.74 -1.63 -1.28
CA GLU A 53 8.13 -1.66 -0.84
C GLU A 53 9.10 -1.48 -2.01
N ALA A 54 8.87 -2.17 -3.12
CA ALA A 54 9.68 -2.02 -4.33
C ALA A 54 9.62 -0.59 -4.90
N ALA A 55 8.43 0.00 -4.94
CA ALA A 55 8.25 1.40 -5.35
C ALA A 55 8.97 2.35 -4.40
N GLY A 56 8.93 2.09 -3.10
CA GLY A 56 9.64 2.87 -2.10
C GLY A 56 11.16 2.88 -2.33
N HIS A 57 11.75 1.72 -2.63
CA HIS A 57 13.16 1.62 -2.97
C HIS A 57 13.52 2.43 -4.22
N ALA A 58 12.69 2.36 -5.26
CA ALA A 58 12.89 3.13 -6.49
C ALA A 58 12.85 4.64 -6.25
N VAL A 59 11.88 5.10 -5.44
CA VAL A 59 11.74 6.51 -5.07
C VAL A 59 12.96 7.01 -4.30
N LEU A 60 13.41 6.25 -3.29
CA LEU A 60 14.53 6.65 -2.46
C LEU A 60 15.84 6.64 -3.25
N ALA A 61 16.04 5.69 -4.15
CA ALA A 61 17.20 5.66 -5.02
C ALA A 61 17.25 6.91 -5.94
N ALA A 62 16.12 7.36 -6.43
CA ALA A 62 16.01 8.55 -7.29
C ALA A 62 16.10 9.85 -6.51
N ALA A 63 15.52 9.89 -5.30
CA ALA A 63 15.54 11.07 -4.45
C ALA A 63 16.92 11.32 -3.82
N GLY A 64 17.78 10.30 -3.81
CA GLY A 64 19.11 10.41 -3.21
C GLY A 64 19.03 10.63 -1.70
N ASP A 65 19.67 11.68 -1.24
CA ASP A 65 19.78 12.03 0.17
C ASP A 65 18.65 12.93 0.69
N HIS A 66 17.44 12.79 0.14
CA HIS A 66 16.27 13.53 0.62
C HIS A 66 16.09 13.27 2.13
N PRO A 67 16.22 14.30 3.00
CA PRO A 67 16.29 14.10 4.45
C PRO A 67 15.03 13.46 5.02
N GLY A 68 15.22 12.38 5.77
CA GLY A 68 14.15 11.70 6.47
C GLY A 68 13.18 10.88 5.60
N ALA A 69 13.33 10.89 4.27
CA ALA A 69 12.42 10.18 3.37
C ALA A 69 12.38 8.68 3.64
N GLY A 70 13.55 8.08 3.88
CA GLY A 70 13.64 6.64 4.18
C GLY A 70 12.89 6.26 5.44
N THR A 71 13.10 6.98 6.52
CA THR A 71 12.40 6.75 7.80
C THR A 71 10.90 6.99 7.64
N PHE A 72 10.51 8.04 6.95
CA PHE A 72 9.12 8.40 6.74
C PHE A 72 8.37 7.30 5.99
N LEU A 73 8.95 6.77 4.92
CA LEU A 73 8.38 5.66 4.16
C LEU A 73 8.38 4.36 4.96
N ARG A 74 9.46 4.07 5.68
CA ARG A 74 9.57 2.82 6.47
C ARG A 74 8.49 2.72 7.54
N VAL A 75 8.24 3.80 8.27
CA VAL A 75 7.19 3.83 9.30
C VAL A 75 5.82 3.50 8.69
N ARG A 76 5.51 4.04 7.51
CA ARG A 76 4.24 3.78 6.84
C ARG A 76 4.14 2.37 6.28
N LEU A 77 5.22 1.84 5.73
CA LEU A 77 5.25 0.45 5.28
C LEU A 77 5.08 -0.53 6.44
N ASP A 78 5.66 -0.24 7.59
CA ASP A 78 5.49 -1.07 8.79
C ASP A 78 4.04 -1.06 9.30
N ARG A 79 3.38 0.10 9.24
CA ARG A 79 1.95 0.22 9.57
C ARG A 79 1.07 -0.54 8.58
N LEU A 80 1.42 -0.50 7.30
CA LEU A 80 0.71 -1.24 6.26
C LEU A 80 0.83 -2.75 6.51
N ALA A 81 2.03 -3.23 6.81
CA ALA A 81 2.28 -4.63 7.14
C ALA A 81 1.47 -5.06 8.37
N ALA A 82 1.42 -4.23 9.42
CA ALA A 82 0.64 -4.52 10.62
C ALA A 82 -0.86 -4.61 10.31
N ALA A 83 -1.40 -3.71 9.48
CA ALA A 83 -2.80 -3.76 9.06
C ALA A 83 -3.11 -5.03 8.25
N ALA A 84 -2.19 -5.47 7.39
CA ALA A 84 -2.32 -6.74 6.67
C ALA A 84 -2.39 -7.92 7.62
N ASP A 85 -1.48 -8.00 8.59
CA ASP A 85 -1.44 -9.08 9.58
C ASP A 85 -2.72 -9.12 10.41
N ASP A 86 -3.21 -7.96 10.82
CA ASP A 86 -4.45 -7.85 11.60
C ASP A 86 -5.66 -8.29 10.78
N ALA A 87 -5.74 -7.92 9.49
CA ALA A 87 -6.81 -8.35 8.60
C ALA A 87 -6.80 -9.87 8.40
N ILE A 88 -5.62 -10.45 8.18
CA ILE A 88 -5.44 -11.91 8.02
C ILE A 88 -5.86 -12.63 9.30
N ALA A 89 -5.43 -12.16 10.46
CA ALA A 89 -5.78 -12.75 11.75
C ALA A 89 -7.29 -12.71 11.99
N ALA A 90 -7.95 -11.59 11.71
CA ALA A 90 -9.40 -11.46 11.83
C ALA A 90 -10.14 -12.40 10.85
N ALA A 91 -9.65 -12.52 9.62
CA ALA A 91 -10.22 -13.44 8.64
C ALA A 91 -10.12 -14.89 9.11
N ARG A 92 -8.96 -15.30 9.64
CA ARG A 92 -8.76 -16.65 10.19
C ARG A 92 -9.65 -16.93 11.38
N ALA A 93 -9.93 -15.93 12.20
CA ALA A 93 -10.81 -16.04 13.35
C ALA A 93 -12.30 -16.03 12.97
N GLY A 94 -12.64 -15.82 11.71
CA GLY A 94 -14.03 -15.73 11.27
C GLY A 94 -14.72 -14.43 11.66
N GLU A 95 -13.96 -13.39 11.99
CA GLU A 95 -14.46 -12.11 12.46
C GLU A 95 -14.56 -11.10 11.31
N TYR A 96 -15.66 -11.16 10.57
CA TYR A 96 -15.83 -10.34 9.38
C TYR A 96 -15.75 -8.84 9.67
N GLY A 97 -16.41 -8.35 10.71
CA GLY A 97 -16.39 -6.93 11.06
C GLY A 97 -14.99 -6.40 11.35
N GLU A 98 -14.17 -7.16 12.06
CA GLU A 98 -12.78 -6.83 12.34
C GLU A 98 -11.92 -6.88 11.07
N MET A 99 -12.08 -7.93 10.25
CA MET A 99 -11.40 -8.04 8.96
C MET A 99 -11.68 -6.81 8.09
N ARG A 100 -12.96 -6.45 7.96
CA ARG A 100 -13.41 -5.28 7.19
C ARG A 100 -12.75 -4.00 7.67
N ARG A 101 -12.73 -3.78 8.98
CA ARG A 101 -12.12 -2.59 9.59
C ARG A 101 -10.62 -2.50 9.25
N HIS A 102 -9.90 -3.61 9.36
CA HIS A 102 -8.47 -3.65 9.04
C HIS A 102 -8.20 -3.52 7.54
N LEU A 103 -9.09 -4.03 6.68
CA LEU A 103 -8.99 -3.83 5.24
C LEU A 103 -9.20 -2.37 4.84
N HIS A 104 -10.14 -1.66 5.46
CA HIS A 104 -10.32 -0.21 5.24
C HIS A 104 -9.08 0.56 5.67
N ARG A 105 -8.50 0.21 6.80
CA ARG A 105 -7.24 0.79 7.27
C ARG A 105 -6.09 0.52 6.32
N PHE A 106 -5.99 -0.70 5.82
CA PHE A 106 -4.99 -1.10 4.83
C PHE A 106 -5.11 -0.26 3.55
N ASP A 107 -6.31 -0.09 3.04
CA ASP A 107 -6.56 0.71 1.84
C ASP A 107 -6.14 2.18 2.04
N SER A 108 -6.51 2.78 3.17
CA SER A 108 -6.12 4.15 3.52
C SER A 108 -4.62 4.31 3.66
N LEU A 109 -3.94 3.36 4.28
CA LEU A 109 -2.48 3.37 4.44
C LEU A 109 -1.77 3.20 3.09
N THR A 110 -2.31 2.38 2.20
CA THR A 110 -1.78 2.23 0.84
C THR A 110 -1.85 3.55 0.08
N ALA A 111 -2.98 4.24 0.12
CA ALA A 111 -3.14 5.55 -0.50
C ALA A 111 -2.16 6.57 0.08
N ALA A 112 -1.95 6.57 1.39
CA ALA A 112 -0.98 7.45 2.05
C ALA A 112 0.45 7.17 1.60
N ILE A 113 0.81 5.90 1.42
CA ILE A 113 2.15 5.52 0.94
C ILE A 113 2.38 6.03 -0.49
N TRP A 114 1.41 5.83 -1.38
CA TRP A 114 1.51 6.36 -2.74
C TRP A 114 1.65 7.88 -2.74
N THR A 115 0.90 8.58 -1.90
CA THR A 115 1.00 10.03 -1.74
C THR A 115 2.39 10.46 -1.28
N VAL A 116 2.96 9.76 -0.31
CA VAL A 116 4.31 10.06 0.20
C VAL A 116 5.37 9.81 -0.87
N GLN A 117 5.27 8.70 -1.60
CA GLN A 117 6.21 8.37 -2.68
C GLN A 117 6.15 9.43 -3.79
N ASP A 118 4.95 9.82 -4.18
CA ASP A 118 4.75 10.87 -5.18
C ASP A 118 5.30 12.22 -4.68
N ALA A 119 5.11 12.54 -3.41
CA ALA A 119 5.63 13.78 -2.81
C ALA A 119 7.16 13.82 -2.77
N VAL A 120 7.80 12.70 -2.41
CA VAL A 120 9.27 12.60 -2.40
C VAL A 120 9.82 12.77 -3.81
N TYR A 121 9.23 12.08 -4.78
CA TYR A 121 9.62 12.22 -6.18
C TYR A 121 9.31 13.64 -6.69
N GLY A 122 8.12 14.16 -6.38
CA GLY A 122 7.67 15.49 -6.79
C GLY A 122 8.50 16.61 -6.19
N ALA A 123 8.99 16.47 -4.96
CA ALA A 123 9.87 17.46 -4.35
C ALA A 123 11.16 17.62 -5.15
N ARG A 124 11.73 16.51 -5.66
CA ARG A 124 12.91 16.56 -6.51
C ARG A 124 12.60 17.19 -7.87
N VAL A 125 11.49 16.81 -8.48
CA VAL A 125 11.01 17.40 -9.74
C VAL A 125 10.65 18.87 -9.55
N GLY A 126 10.01 19.21 -8.42
CA GLY A 126 9.67 20.57 -8.05
C GLY A 126 10.88 21.50 -7.97
N ALA A 127 11.97 21.05 -7.36
CA ALA A 127 13.21 21.77 -7.31
C ALA A 127 13.76 22.06 -8.71
N HIS A 128 13.66 21.09 -9.63
CA HIS A 128 14.02 21.28 -11.03
C HIS A 128 13.13 22.30 -11.74
N TRP A 129 11.82 22.23 -11.47
CA TRP A 129 10.85 23.18 -12.01
C TRP A 129 11.12 24.62 -11.58
N GLU A 130 11.51 24.82 -10.36
CA GLU A 130 11.87 26.16 -9.85
C GLU A 130 13.11 26.70 -10.52
N HIS A 131 14.03 25.82 -10.92
CA HIS A 131 15.23 26.17 -11.67
C HIS A 131 14.91 26.66 -13.10
N ASP A 132 13.87 26.08 -13.70
CA ASP A 132 13.48 26.40 -15.09
C ASP A 132 12.57 27.63 -15.18
N ARG A 133 12.18 28.20 -14.06
CA ARG A 133 11.43 29.45 -14.02
C ARG A 133 12.37 30.63 -13.88
#